data_8030574660d3d7d34fd894e945fbee68
#
_entry.id   8030574660d3d7d34fd894e945fbee68
#
_cell.length_a   1.000
_cell.length_b   1.000
_cell.length_c   1.000
_cell.angle_alpha   90.00
_cell.angle_beta   90.00
_cell.angle_gamma   90.00
#
_symmetry.space_group_name_H-M   'P 1'
#
loop_
_entity.id
_entity.type
_entity.pdbx_description
1 polymer ?
#
loop_
_entity_poly.entity_id
_entity_poly.type
_entity_poly.pdbx_seq_one_letter_code
_entity_poly.pdbx_strand_id
1 'polypeptide(L)'
;LAEPLAKALGQPVVVDNKPGASGNIAADTVAKATDDHTLGIVINGNLTSSKMLYSKLPYDPAKDFSYLSLIATAPLVLVASNDIPTGKDFLAAARASGTKWNYGSVGVGSVGHLGMELLKNRIPGMDATHVPYAGNPQVVTAMIGGQLQLALVPPAIAIPQVKAGKLKAIGLTSGRSTLAPEYAPLADIGVRDFNLEVWTALLGPASLSPQAKARITKEIAVIMKNPEVRQQLFDKGWQPVGTSPEGMRLRVQDEAAIMSKIIQARGIKLQ
;
A
#
# COMPACT_ATOMS: atom_id res chain seq x y z
N LEU A 1 -6.57 16.04 -0.49
CA LEU A 1 -6.37 16.60 0.85
C LEU A 1 -5.71 17.98 0.83
N ALA A 2 -4.81 18.28 -0.14
CA ALA A 2 -4.08 19.55 -0.18
C ALA A 2 -5.01 20.77 -0.15
N GLU A 3 -6.03 20.80 -1.01
CA GLU A 3 -6.97 21.91 -1.09
C GLU A 3 -7.80 22.13 0.20
N PRO A 4 -8.48 21.10 0.78
CA PRO A 4 -9.16 21.27 2.06
C PRO A 4 -8.23 21.68 3.19
N LEU A 5 -6.99 21.18 3.22
CA LEU A 5 -6.01 21.55 4.23
C LEU A 5 -5.54 23.00 4.05
N ALA A 6 -5.30 23.44 2.82
CA ALA A 6 -4.94 24.82 2.52
C ALA A 6 -6.04 25.80 2.98
N LYS A 7 -7.30 25.47 2.74
CA LYS A 7 -8.45 26.26 3.20
C LYS A 7 -8.53 26.32 4.73
N ALA A 8 -8.33 25.20 5.41
CA ALA A 8 -8.39 25.12 6.87
C ALA A 8 -7.23 25.86 7.55
N LEU A 9 -6.04 25.82 6.96
CA LEU A 9 -4.84 26.48 7.50
C LEU A 9 -4.72 27.95 7.10
N GLY A 10 -5.45 28.39 6.06
CA GLY A 10 -5.32 29.75 5.50
C GLY A 10 -4.00 29.99 4.78
N GLN A 11 -3.33 28.92 4.33
CA GLN A 11 -2.03 28.97 3.66
C GLN A 11 -2.03 27.95 2.51
N PRO A 12 -1.32 28.23 1.40
CA PRO A 12 -1.22 27.28 0.31
C PRO A 12 -0.53 25.98 0.76
N VAL A 13 -1.05 24.83 0.27
CA VAL A 13 -0.43 23.52 0.47
C VAL A 13 0.05 23.02 -0.89
N VAL A 14 1.36 22.96 -1.05
CA VAL A 14 2.03 22.51 -2.28
C VAL A 14 2.35 21.01 -2.15
N VAL A 15 1.92 20.23 -3.15
CA VAL A 15 2.25 18.80 -3.23
C VAL A 15 3.55 18.63 -3.99
N ASP A 16 4.57 18.09 -3.30
CA ASP A 16 5.85 17.73 -3.86
C ASP A 16 6.01 16.20 -3.89
N ASN A 17 6.02 15.63 -5.09
CA ASN A 17 6.13 14.17 -5.27
C ASN A 17 7.62 13.75 -5.32
N LYS A 18 8.02 12.90 -4.37
CA LYS A 18 9.39 12.37 -4.27
C LYS A 18 9.39 10.85 -4.48
N PRO A 19 9.42 10.38 -5.74
CA PRO A 19 9.44 8.95 -6.03
C PRO A 19 10.80 8.33 -5.71
N GLY A 20 10.80 6.99 -5.57
CA GLY A 20 12.01 6.18 -5.43
C GLY A 20 12.13 5.44 -4.10
N ALA A 21 12.93 4.40 -4.10
CA ALA A 21 13.21 3.51 -2.96
C ALA A 21 11.93 3.06 -2.22
N SER A 22 10.88 2.66 -2.95
CA SER A 22 9.57 2.26 -2.40
C SER A 22 8.90 3.36 -1.55
N GLY A 23 9.16 4.66 -1.84
CA GLY A 23 8.64 5.81 -1.07
C GLY A 23 9.55 6.24 0.08
N ASN A 24 10.66 5.54 0.34
CA ASN A 24 11.56 5.89 1.45
C ASN A 24 12.25 7.24 1.26
N ILE A 25 12.42 7.72 0.00
CA ILE A 25 12.96 9.06 -0.27
C ILE A 25 12.02 10.15 0.26
N ALA A 26 10.72 10.01 0.03
CA ALA A 26 9.72 10.94 0.58
C ALA A 26 9.69 10.90 2.11
N ALA A 27 9.70 9.69 2.69
CA ALA A 27 9.73 9.52 4.14
C ALA A 27 10.98 10.16 4.77
N ASP A 28 12.16 9.94 4.19
CA ASP A 28 13.42 10.55 4.64
C ASP A 28 13.38 12.08 4.58
N THR A 29 12.80 12.64 3.51
CA THR A 29 12.64 14.10 3.38
C THR A 29 11.84 14.68 4.54
N VAL A 30 10.76 14.01 4.94
CA VAL A 30 9.93 14.45 6.10
C VAL A 30 10.66 14.24 7.41
N ALA A 31 11.32 13.09 7.60
CA ALA A 31 12.06 12.78 8.82
C ALA A 31 13.14 13.82 9.14
N LYS A 32 13.77 14.38 8.12
CA LYS A 32 14.86 15.38 8.23
C LYS A 32 14.37 16.82 8.27
N ALA A 33 13.10 17.08 8.08
CA ALA A 33 12.56 18.43 8.17
C ALA A 33 12.64 18.95 9.61
N THR A 34 12.96 20.24 9.75
CA THR A 34 13.12 20.91 11.04
C THR A 34 12.15 22.08 11.21
N ASP A 35 11.12 22.14 10.37
CA ASP A 35 10.11 23.19 10.33
C ASP A 35 8.71 22.65 10.68
N ASP A 36 7.77 23.58 10.85
CA ASP A 36 6.35 23.25 11.13
C ASP A 36 5.48 23.18 9.87
N HIS A 37 6.07 23.15 8.68
CA HIS A 37 5.38 23.28 7.40
C HIS A 37 5.53 22.05 6.49
N THR A 38 6.46 21.16 6.81
CA THR A 38 6.70 19.93 6.04
C THR A 38 5.88 18.78 6.61
N LEU A 39 5.00 18.24 5.78
CA LEU A 39 4.18 17.05 6.10
C LEU A 39 4.41 15.98 5.03
N GLY A 40 4.14 14.74 5.35
CA GLY A 40 4.24 13.63 4.41
C GLY A 40 3.00 12.75 4.37
N ILE A 41 2.68 12.29 3.15
CA ILE A 41 1.78 11.15 2.94
C ILE A 41 2.66 9.98 2.52
N VAL A 42 2.64 8.93 3.32
CA VAL A 42 3.41 7.70 3.07
C VAL A 42 2.50 6.48 3.11
N ILE A 43 2.98 5.37 2.55
CA ILE A 43 2.29 4.08 2.62
C ILE A 43 2.83 3.24 3.79
N ASN A 44 2.06 2.23 4.18
CA ASN A 44 2.38 1.37 5.32
C ASN A 44 3.80 0.78 5.30
N GLY A 45 4.33 0.35 4.15
CA GLY A 45 5.68 -0.19 4.06
C GLY A 45 6.76 0.72 4.61
N ASN A 46 6.63 2.04 4.43
CA ASN A 46 7.60 3.02 4.93
C ASN A 46 7.67 3.08 6.46
N LEU A 47 6.58 2.75 7.14
CA LEU A 47 6.46 2.81 8.60
C LEU A 47 6.58 1.43 9.27
N THR A 48 6.52 0.34 8.51
CA THR A 48 6.50 -1.03 9.02
C THR A 48 7.69 -1.85 8.52
N SER A 49 7.64 -2.32 7.27
CA SER A 49 8.60 -3.27 6.70
C SER A 49 9.95 -2.67 6.31
N SER A 50 10.02 -1.39 5.97
CA SER A 50 11.26 -0.77 5.49
C SER A 50 12.40 -0.90 6.50
N LYS A 51 12.12 -0.69 7.80
CA LYS A 51 13.14 -0.83 8.86
C LYS A 51 13.70 -2.26 8.98
N MET A 52 12.91 -3.26 8.62
CA MET A 52 13.32 -4.67 8.69
C MET A 52 14.11 -5.12 7.45
N LEU A 53 13.91 -4.42 6.33
CA LEU A 53 14.43 -4.84 5.04
C LEU A 53 15.62 -4.01 4.57
N TYR A 54 15.64 -2.70 4.83
CA TYR A 54 16.71 -1.83 4.38
C TYR A 54 17.79 -1.71 5.47
N SER A 55 18.97 -2.29 5.23
CA SER A 55 20.10 -2.26 6.18
C SER A 55 20.60 -0.84 6.49
N LYS A 56 20.38 0.11 5.55
CA LYS A 56 20.75 1.52 5.67
C LYS A 56 19.53 2.41 5.44
N LEU A 57 18.42 2.13 6.17
CA LEU A 57 17.28 3.03 6.14
C LEU A 57 17.68 4.37 6.76
N PRO A 58 17.54 5.51 6.05
CA PRO A 58 18.05 6.80 6.52
C PRO A 58 17.18 7.47 7.59
N TYR A 59 16.11 6.80 8.03
CA TYR A 59 15.20 7.27 9.08
C TYR A 59 14.74 6.10 9.99
N ASP A 60 14.29 6.42 11.20
CA ASP A 60 13.66 5.48 12.12
C ASP A 60 12.15 5.76 12.21
N PRO A 61 11.27 4.85 11.70
CA PRO A 61 9.82 5.06 11.76
C PRO A 61 9.27 5.31 13.16
N ALA A 62 9.92 4.78 14.19
CA ALA A 62 9.46 4.93 15.58
C ALA A 62 9.90 6.24 16.25
N LYS A 63 10.91 6.94 15.69
CA LYS A 63 11.55 8.09 16.36
C LYS A 63 11.45 9.39 15.56
N ASP A 64 11.49 9.31 14.22
CA ASP A 64 11.71 10.47 13.37
C ASP A 64 10.42 11.12 12.88
N PHE A 65 9.26 10.60 13.31
CA PHE A 65 7.95 11.11 12.88
C PHE A 65 7.01 11.46 14.04
N SER A 66 6.27 12.53 13.84
CA SER A 66 5.02 12.80 14.52
C SER A 66 3.87 12.19 13.72
N TYR A 67 3.25 11.14 14.23
CA TYR A 67 2.06 10.54 13.61
C TYR A 67 0.86 11.48 13.78
N LEU A 68 0.11 11.70 12.70
CA LEU A 68 -1.02 12.62 12.67
C LEU A 68 -2.36 11.88 12.42
N SER A 69 -2.46 11.14 11.33
CA SER A 69 -3.67 10.36 11.02
C SER A 69 -3.40 9.30 9.97
N LEU A 70 -4.00 8.14 10.11
CA LEU A 70 -4.21 7.23 9.00
C LEU A 70 -5.36 7.79 8.16
N ILE A 71 -5.10 8.08 6.90
CA ILE A 71 -6.02 8.81 6.03
C ILE A 71 -7.02 7.87 5.37
N ALA A 72 -6.54 6.81 4.72
CA ALA A 72 -7.37 5.90 3.96
C ALA A 72 -6.74 4.51 3.81
N THR A 73 -7.57 3.51 3.53
CA THR A 73 -7.18 2.14 3.23
C THR A 73 -7.72 1.71 1.88
N ALA A 74 -7.13 0.68 1.30
CA ALA A 74 -7.70 -0.04 0.17
C ALA A 74 -7.24 -1.52 0.21
N PRO A 75 -8.11 -2.47 -0.18
CA PRO A 75 -7.64 -3.81 -0.48
C PRO A 75 -6.74 -3.76 -1.71
N LEU A 76 -6.01 -4.84 -1.97
CA LEU A 76 -5.39 -5.05 -3.26
C LEU A 76 -6.19 -6.09 -4.05
N VAL A 77 -6.15 -5.97 -5.36
CA VAL A 77 -6.66 -6.97 -6.29
C VAL A 77 -5.47 -7.79 -6.78
N LEU A 78 -5.52 -9.09 -6.62
CA LEU A 78 -4.61 -9.97 -7.34
C LEU A 78 -5.05 -9.97 -8.81
N VAL A 79 -4.26 -9.35 -9.65
CA VAL A 79 -4.45 -9.34 -11.10
C VAL A 79 -3.49 -10.32 -11.77
N ALA A 80 -3.94 -10.88 -12.87
CA ALA A 80 -3.18 -11.83 -13.69
C ALA A 80 -3.21 -11.44 -15.16
N SER A 81 -2.19 -11.86 -15.90
CA SER A 81 -2.18 -11.80 -17.36
C SER A 81 -3.27 -12.71 -17.97
N ASN A 82 -3.66 -12.42 -19.21
CA ASN A 82 -4.83 -13.07 -19.82
C ASN A 82 -4.67 -14.58 -20.11
N ASP A 83 -3.45 -15.08 -20.15
CA ASP A 83 -3.12 -16.49 -20.28
C ASP A 83 -3.32 -17.30 -18.99
N ILE A 84 -3.41 -16.64 -17.85
CA ILE A 84 -3.62 -17.28 -16.54
C ILE A 84 -5.11 -17.59 -16.34
N PRO A 85 -5.48 -18.81 -15.89
CA PRO A 85 -6.86 -19.14 -15.56
C PRO A 85 -7.33 -18.42 -14.28
N THR A 86 -8.65 -18.32 -14.12
CA THR A 86 -9.29 -17.70 -12.94
C THR A 86 -10.04 -18.73 -12.08
N GLY A 87 -10.58 -18.30 -10.94
CA GLY A 87 -11.36 -19.14 -10.05
C GLY A 87 -10.55 -20.31 -9.47
N LYS A 88 -11.14 -21.49 -9.43
CA LYS A 88 -10.49 -22.69 -8.86
C LYS A 88 -9.30 -23.18 -9.69
N ASP A 89 -9.32 -22.95 -10.99
CA ASP A 89 -8.24 -23.37 -11.90
C ASP A 89 -6.98 -22.54 -11.70
N PHE A 90 -7.11 -21.31 -11.20
CA PHE A 90 -5.98 -20.48 -10.80
C PHE A 90 -5.06 -21.19 -9.80
N LEU A 91 -5.62 -21.81 -8.76
CA LEU A 91 -4.80 -22.49 -7.74
C LEU A 91 -4.02 -23.67 -8.31
N ALA A 92 -4.65 -24.44 -9.23
CA ALA A 92 -3.98 -25.55 -9.89
C ALA A 92 -2.83 -25.05 -10.77
N ALA A 93 -3.06 -24.03 -11.57
CA ALA A 93 -2.05 -23.40 -12.41
C ALA A 93 -0.91 -22.78 -11.56
N ALA A 94 -1.25 -22.10 -10.47
CA ALA A 94 -0.28 -21.49 -9.58
C ALA A 94 0.63 -22.53 -8.92
N ARG A 95 0.08 -23.65 -8.43
CA ARG A 95 0.87 -24.75 -7.87
C ARG A 95 1.81 -25.39 -8.89
N ALA A 96 1.39 -25.45 -10.14
CA ALA A 96 2.18 -26.03 -11.24
C ALA A 96 3.19 -25.04 -11.85
N SER A 97 3.13 -23.75 -11.47
CA SER A 97 3.95 -22.71 -12.11
C SER A 97 5.44 -22.81 -11.75
N GLY A 98 5.77 -23.25 -10.52
CA GLY A 98 7.14 -23.19 -10.03
C GLY A 98 7.71 -21.78 -10.15
N THR A 99 8.87 -21.67 -10.77
CA THR A 99 9.57 -20.39 -11.04
C THR A 99 9.22 -19.76 -12.39
N LYS A 100 8.22 -20.28 -13.12
CA LYS A 100 7.89 -19.80 -14.47
C LYS A 100 7.21 -18.43 -14.49
N TRP A 101 6.62 -18.03 -13.40
CA TRP A 101 5.90 -16.75 -13.31
C TRP A 101 6.77 -15.66 -12.67
N ASN A 102 6.56 -14.45 -13.15
CA ASN A 102 7.09 -13.24 -12.55
C ASN A 102 5.94 -12.41 -11.97
N TYR A 103 6.20 -11.71 -10.87
CA TYR A 103 5.25 -10.75 -10.34
C TYR A 103 5.87 -9.37 -10.14
N GLY A 104 5.08 -8.33 -10.35
CA GLY A 104 5.51 -6.96 -10.19
C GLY A 104 5.05 -6.34 -8.87
N SER A 105 5.83 -5.41 -8.33
CA SER A 105 5.43 -4.54 -7.25
C SER A 105 6.07 -3.15 -7.37
N VAL A 106 5.62 -2.21 -6.54
CA VAL A 106 6.20 -0.85 -6.46
C VAL A 106 7.51 -0.80 -5.65
N GLY A 107 8.14 -1.95 -5.47
CA GLY A 107 9.45 -2.07 -4.82
C GLY A 107 9.45 -3.03 -3.64
N VAL A 108 10.66 -3.35 -3.19
CA VAL A 108 10.89 -4.27 -2.09
C VAL A 108 10.33 -3.71 -0.78
N GLY A 109 9.63 -4.53 -0.01
CA GLY A 109 8.99 -4.14 1.24
C GLY A 109 7.60 -3.49 1.09
N SER A 110 7.18 -3.18 -0.15
CA SER A 110 5.79 -2.74 -0.38
C SER A 110 4.79 -3.85 -0.05
N VAL A 111 3.55 -3.46 0.25
CA VAL A 111 2.47 -4.45 0.51
C VAL A 111 2.26 -5.37 -0.69
N GLY A 112 2.40 -4.86 -1.91
CA GLY A 112 2.35 -5.68 -3.12
C GLY A 112 3.43 -6.75 -3.16
N HIS A 113 4.67 -6.42 -2.77
CA HIS A 113 5.75 -7.40 -2.66
C HIS A 113 5.49 -8.42 -1.56
N LEU A 114 5.31 -7.95 -0.31
CA LEU A 114 5.14 -8.84 0.85
C LEU A 114 3.84 -9.66 0.77
N GLY A 115 2.80 -9.11 0.18
CA GLY A 115 1.57 -9.83 -0.11
C GLY A 115 1.77 -10.99 -1.09
N MET A 116 2.55 -10.78 -2.15
CA MET A 116 2.90 -11.87 -3.08
C MET A 116 3.77 -12.93 -2.41
N GLU A 117 4.70 -12.54 -1.56
CA GLU A 117 5.51 -13.50 -0.79
C GLU A 117 4.64 -14.31 0.21
N LEU A 118 3.66 -13.66 0.85
CA LEU A 118 2.67 -14.36 1.66
C LEU A 118 1.81 -15.31 0.80
N LEU A 119 1.40 -14.88 -0.39
CA LEU A 119 0.62 -15.71 -1.32
C LEU A 119 1.39 -16.97 -1.72
N LYS A 120 2.69 -16.84 -2.01
CA LYS A 120 3.58 -17.99 -2.28
C LYS A 120 3.59 -18.99 -1.11
N ASN A 121 3.55 -18.51 0.14
CA ASN A 121 3.43 -19.40 1.31
C ASN A 121 2.08 -20.13 1.38
N ARG A 122 1.01 -19.50 0.90
CA ARG A 122 -0.34 -20.08 0.91
C ARG A 122 -0.61 -21.01 -0.27
N ILE A 123 0.23 -20.95 -1.32
CA ILE A 123 0.10 -21.77 -2.53
C ILE A 123 1.41 -22.54 -2.76
N PRO A 124 1.62 -23.67 -2.05
CA PRO A 124 2.82 -24.48 -2.25
C PRO A 124 2.99 -24.88 -3.72
N GLY A 125 4.21 -24.73 -4.24
CA GLY A 125 4.53 -24.98 -5.66
C GLY A 125 4.56 -23.70 -6.52
N MET A 126 4.01 -22.58 -6.06
CA MET A 126 4.18 -21.27 -6.69
C MET A 126 5.44 -20.59 -6.14
N ASP A 127 6.43 -20.36 -6.98
CA ASP A 127 7.66 -19.63 -6.62
C ASP A 127 7.96 -18.53 -7.64
N ALA A 128 6.98 -17.66 -7.86
CA ALA A 128 7.08 -16.54 -8.79
C ALA A 128 8.21 -15.58 -8.40
N THR A 129 8.95 -15.09 -9.39
CA THR A 129 10.10 -14.19 -9.21
C THR A 129 9.64 -12.73 -9.10
N HIS A 130 10.16 -12.00 -8.12
CA HIS A 130 9.86 -10.58 -7.92
C HIS A 130 10.60 -9.68 -8.90
N VAL A 131 9.86 -8.73 -9.51
CA VAL A 131 10.41 -7.66 -10.34
C VAL A 131 9.92 -6.31 -9.81
N PRO A 132 10.81 -5.46 -9.24
CA PRO A 132 10.43 -4.16 -8.71
C PRO A 132 10.29 -3.10 -9.82
N TYR A 133 9.30 -2.20 -9.67
CA TYR A 133 9.03 -1.06 -10.54
C TYR A 133 8.90 0.24 -9.74
N ALA A 134 8.99 1.37 -10.42
CA ALA A 134 8.85 2.68 -9.78
C ALA A 134 7.40 3.01 -9.34
N GLY A 135 6.39 2.32 -9.91
CA GLY A 135 4.99 2.54 -9.57
C GLY A 135 4.04 1.55 -10.23
N ASN A 136 2.78 1.55 -9.80
CA ASN A 136 1.75 0.66 -10.34
C ASN A 136 1.49 0.82 -11.86
N PRO A 137 1.55 2.02 -12.46
CA PRO A 137 1.40 2.15 -13.92
C PRO A 137 2.42 1.34 -14.70
N GLN A 138 3.68 1.32 -14.27
CA GLN A 138 4.75 0.55 -14.90
C GLN A 138 4.54 -0.97 -14.71
N VAL A 139 4.09 -1.39 -13.52
CA VAL A 139 3.71 -2.80 -13.27
C VAL A 139 2.62 -3.24 -14.25
N VAL A 140 1.56 -2.46 -14.40
CA VAL A 140 0.45 -2.77 -15.31
C VAL A 140 0.92 -2.82 -16.76
N THR A 141 1.75 -1.86 -17.18
CA THR A 141 2.32 -1.87 -18.54
C THR A 141 3.14 -3.13 -18.79
N ALA A 142 3.96 -3.55 -17.84
CA ALA A 142 4.76 -4.78 -17.95
C ALA A 142 3.89 -6.05 -17.98
N MET A 143 2.77 -6.08 -17.24
CA MET A 143 1.80 -7.18 -17.30
C MET A 143 1.12 -7.27 -18.66
N ILE A 144 0.65 -6.13 -19.19
CA ILE A 144 0.02 -6.08 -20.52
C ILE A 144 1.02 -6.48 -21.62
N GLY A 145 2.29 -6.14 -21.43
CA GLY A 145 3.40 -6.53 -22.32
C GLY A 145 3.88 -7.98 -22.16
N GLY A 146 3.24 -8.78 -21.28
CA GLY A 146 3.59 -10.20 -21.07
C GLY A 146 4.86 -10.45 -20.24
N GLN A 147 5.48 -9.41 -19.68
CA GLN A 147 6.69 -9.54 -18.86
C GLN A 147 6.39 -10.07 -17.46
N LEU A 148 5.19 -9.82 -16.95
CA LEU A 148 4.72 -10.22 -15.64
C LEU A 148 3.42 -11.02 -15.76
N GLN A 149 3.29 -12.04 -14.94
CA GLN A 149 2.09 -12.87 -14.86
C GLN A 149 1.15 -12.41 -13.77
N LEU A 150 1.65 -11.88 -12.66
CA LEU A 150 0.88 -11.51 -11.49
C LEU A 150 1.28 -10.15 -10.91
N ALA A 151 0.33 -9.48 -10.27
CA ALA A 151 0.60 -8.37 -9.37
C ALA A 151 -0.54 -8.19 -8.36
N LEU A 152 -0.22 -7.59 -7.22
CA LEU A 152 -1.19 -7.04 -6.28
C LEU A 152 -1.23 -5.52 -6.46
N VAL A 153 -2.36 -5.01 -6.95
CA VAL A 153 -2.53 -3.57 -7.22
C VAL A 153 -3.84 -3.05 -6.64
N PRO A 154 -3.94 -1.74 -6.30
CA PRO A 154 -5.18 -1.16 -5.81
C PRO A 154 -6.35 -1.27 -6.81
N PRO A 155 -7.62 -1.32 -6.35
CA PRO A 155 -8.80 -1.41 -7.21
C PRO A 155 -8.87 -0.33 -8.29
N ALA A 156 -8.53 0.91 -7.97
CA ALA A 156 -8.51 2.01 -8.93
C ALA A 156 -7.57 1.78 -10.13
N ILE A 157 -6.54 0.96 -9.95
CA ILE A 157 -5.60 0.56 -11.01
C ILE A 157 -6.08 -0.70 -11.71
N ALA A 158 -6.59 -1.69 -10.97
CA ALA A 158 -7.01 -2.99 -11.49
C ALA A 158 -8.27 -2.89 -12.36
N ILE A 159 -9.32 -2.25 -11.83
CA ILE A 159 -10.66 -2.25 -12.42
C ILE A 159 -10.69 -1.77 -13.88
N PRO A 160 -10.09 -0.64 -14.25
CA PRO A 160 -10.09 -0.18 -15.63
C PRO A 160 -9.44 -1.19 -16.60
N GLN A 161 -8.37 -1.86 -16.17
CA GLN A 161 -7.66 -2.81 -17.02
C GLN A 161 -8.40 -4.13 -17.18
N VAL A 162 -9.07 -4.58 -16.12
CA VAL A 162 -9.91 -5.79 -16.16
C VAL A 162 -11.16 -5.54 -17.01
N LYS A 163 -11.84 -4.39 -16.84
CA LYS A 163 -12.99 -4.01 -17.68
C LYS A 163 -12.61 -3.86 -19.16
N ALA A 164 -11.40 -3.41 -19.45
CA ALA A 164 -10.89 -3.31 -20.81
C ALA A 164 -10.39 -4.67 -21.39
N GLY A 165 -10.51 -5.77 -20.62
CA GLY A 165 -10.06 -7.11 -21.05
C GLY A 165 -8.54 -7.26 -21.17
N LYS A 166 -7.76 -6.32 -20.64
CA LYS A 166 -6.29 -6.34 -20.71
C LYS A 166 -5.64 -7.19 -19.61
N LEU A 167 -6.31 -7.36 -18.48
CA LEU A 167 -5.91 -8.19 -17.36
C LEU A 167 -7.13 -8.94 -16.83
N LYS A 168 -6.88 -9.97 -16.01
CA LYS A 168 -7.90 -10.70 -15.25
C LYS A 168 -7.79 -10.37 -13.77
N ALA A 169 -8.91 -10.27 -13.05
CA ALA A 169 -8.94 -10.26 -11.60
C ALA A 169 -9.07 -11.68 -11.07
N ILE A 170 -8.22 -12.05 -10.14
CA ILE A 170 -8.27 -13.34 -9.43
C ILE A 170 -9.08 -13.20 -8.14
N GLY A 171 -8.88 -12.13 -7.38
CA GLY A 171 -9.62 -11.87 -6.15
C GLY A 171 -9.01 -10.75 -5.31
N LEU A 172 -9.72 -10.37 -4.23
CA LEU A 172 -9.32 -9.37 -3.27
C LEU A 172 -8.43 -9.97 -2.17
N THR A 173 -7.46 -9.18 -1.72
CA THR A 173 -6.59 -9.53 -0.58
C THR A 173 -7.26 -9.39 0.79
N SER A 174 -8.44 -8.82 0.85
CA SER A 174 -9.26 -8.67 2.06
C SER A 174 -10.61 -9.37 1.89
N GLY A 175 -11.52 -9.16 2.82
CA GLY A 175 -12.93 -9.49 2.64
C GLY A 175 -13.58 -8.70 1.49
N ARG A 176 -14.89 -8.85 1.32
CA ARG A 176 -15.65 -8.07 0.32
C ARG A 176 -15.48 -6.58 0.57
N SER A 177 -15.28 -5.83 -0.50
CA SER A 177 -15.04 -4.39 -0.44
C SER A 177 -15.99 -3.63 -1.34
N THR A 178 -16.51 -2.51 -0.83
CA THR A 178 -17.33 -1.56 -1.62
C THR A 178 -16.51 -0.82 -2.67
N LEU A 179 -15.19 -0.82 -2.57
CA LEU A 179 -14.29 -0.26 -3.60
C LEU A 179 -14.18 -1.14 -4.86
N ALA A 180 -14.53 -2.42 -4.73
CA ALA A 180 -14.46 -3.39 -5.81
C ALA A 180 -15.51 -4.49 -5.59
N PRO A 181 -16.81 -4.14 -5.59
CA PRO A 181 -17.89 -5.06 -5.22
C PRO A 181 -18.04 -6.24 -6.19
N GLU A 182 -17.55 -6.09 -7.42
CA GLU A 182 -17.54 -7.12 -8.45
C GLU A 182 -16.51 -8.24 -8.21
N TYR A 183 -15.54 -8.04 -7.33
CA TYR A 183 -14.49 -9.05 -7.08
C TYR A 183 -14.69 -9.75 -5.75
N ALA A 184 -14.58 -11.08 -5.79
CA ALA A 184 -14.65 -11.91 -4.60
C ALA A 184 -13.30 -11.90 -3.84
N PRO A 185 -13.30 -12.16 -2.53
CA PRO A 185 -12.08 -12.39 -1.77
C PRO A 185 -11.30 -13.60 -2.29
N LEU A 186 -9.97 -13.57 -2.19
CA LEU A 186 -9.10 -14.72 -2.46
C LEU A 186 -9.45 -15.95 -1.58
N ALA A 187 -10.06 -15.70 -0.41
CA ALA A 187 -10.56 -16.75 0.46
C ALA A 187 -11.63 -17.62 -0.21
N ASP A 188 -12.46 -17.06 -1.09
CA ASP A 188 -13.54 -17.78 -1.81
C ASP A 188 -12.98 -18.82 -2.79
N ILE A 189 -11.76 -18.65 -3.26
CA ILE A 189 -11.07 -19.63 -4.10
C ILE A 189 -10.12 -20.56 -3.31
N GLY A 190 -10.06 -20.41 -1.98
CA GLY A 190 -9.30 -21.29 -1.10
C GLY A 190 -7.98 -20.73 -0.56
N VAL A 191 -7.65 -19.47 -0.79
CA VAL A 191 -6.48 -18.80 -0.18
C VAL A 191 -6.91 -18.27 1.19
N ARG A 192 -6.75 -19.09 2.23
CA ARG A 192 -7.15 -18.75 3.60
C ARG A 192 -6.09 -17.92 4.33
N ASP A 193 -6.51 -17.24 5.41
CA ASP A 193 -5.64 -16.43 6.28
C ASP A 193 -4.80 -15.41 5.49
N PHE A 194 -5.44 -14.79 4.52
CA PHE A 194 -4.84 -13.80 3.65
C PHE A 194 -5.67 -12.52 3.74
N ASN A 195 -5.20 -11.58 4.56
CA ASN A 195 -5.85 -10.29 4.75
C ASN A 195 -4.79 -9.19 4.77
N LEU A 196 -4.67 -8.49 3.67
CA LEU A 196 -3.74 -7.38 3.49
C LEU A 196 -4.44 -6.19 2.84
N GLU A 197 -4.10 -5.01 3.33
CA GLU A 197 -4.56 -3.74 2.80
C GLU A 197 -3.37 -2.80 2.63
N VAL A 198 -3.41 -1.96 1.61
CA VAL A 198 -2.57 -0.77 1.57
C VAL A 198 -3.28 0.35 2.33
N TRP A 199 -2.54 1.14 3.08
CA TRP A 199 -3.06 2.34 3.70
C TRP A 199 -2.07 3.49 3.58
N THR A 200 -2.59 4.70 3.67
CA THR A 200 -1.82 5.93 3.64
C THR A 200 -1.93 6.67 4.95
N ALA A 201 -0.82 7.23 5.37
CA ALA A 201 -0.71 7.96 6.63
C ALA A 201 -0.19 9.37 6.39
N LEU A 202 -0.78 10.33 7.11
CA LEU A 202 -0.25 11.67 7.25
C LEU A 202 0.65 11.73 8.47
N LEU A 203 1.85 12.26 8.28
CA LEU A 203 2.84 12.46 9.33
C LEU A 203 3.61 13.77 9.13
N GLY A 204 4.23 14.22 10.19
CA GLY A 204 5.22 15.31 10.17
C GLY A 204 6.54 14.82 10.75
N PRO A 205 7.60 15.66 10.73
CA PRO A 205 8.86 15.34 11.38
C PRO A 205 8.68 15.23 12.90
N ALA A 206 9.58 14.53 13.58
CA ALA A 206 9.56 14.43 15.04
C ALA A 206 9.71 15.81 15.71
N SER A 207 10.37 16.76 15.04
CA SER A 207 10.58 18.14 15.46
C SER A 207 9.32 19.02 15.38
N LEU A 208 8.22 18.53 14.77
CA LEU A 208 6.97 19.27 14.63
C LEU A 208 6.51 19.81 15.99
N SER A 209 6.31 21.12 16.10
CA SER A 209 5.93 21.74 17.37
C SER A 209 4.59 21.20 17.91
N PRO A 210 4.40 21.16 19.23
CA PRO A 210 3.13 20.71 19.83
C PRO A 210 1.92 21.50 19.30
N GLN A 211 2.09 22.81 19.04
CA GLN A 211 1.05 23.68 18.49
C GLN A 211 0.68 23.29 17.06
N ALA A 212 1.68 23.12 16.18
CA ALA A 212 1.48 22.70 14.80
C ALA A 212 0.85 21.31 14.75
N LYS A 213 1.36 20.36 15.52
CA LYS A 213 0.80 19.01 15.66
C LYS A 213 -0.67 19.02 16.07
N ALA A 214 -1.02 19.76 17.13
CA ALA A 214 -2.40 19.86 17.61
C ALA A 214 -3.32 20.50 16.57
N ARG A 215 -2.89 21.58 15.92
CA ARG A 215 -3.66 22.27 14.87
C ARG A 215 -3.90 21.36 13.68
N ILE A 216 -2.86 20.76 13.11
CA ILE A 216 -2.98 19.90 11.94
C ILE A 216 -3.84 18.67 12.23
N THR A 217 -3.64 18.02 13.38
CA THR A 217 -4.47 16.87 13.81
C THR A 217 -5.94 17.25 13.90
N LYS A 218 -6.27 18.41 14.48
CA LYS A 218 -7.64 18.91 14.58
C LYS A 218 -8.24 19.14 13.19
N GLU A 219 -7.53 19.85 12.31
CA GLU A 219 -8.03 20.17 10.98
C GLU A 219 -8.22 18.91 10.13
N ILE A 220 -7.28 17.98 10.17
CA ILE A 220 -7.43 16.69 9.47
C ILE A 220 -8.62 15.89 9.99
N ALA A 221 -8.86 15.87 11.31
CA ALA A 221 -10.02 15.19 11.87
C ALA A 221 -11.35 15.77 11.36
N VAL A 222 -11.42 17.09 11.16
CA VAL A 222 -12.59 17.75 10.56
C VAL A 222 -12.70 17.43 9.08
N ILE A 223 -11.63 17.57 8.32
CA ILE A 223 -11.56 17.29 6.88
C ILE A 223 -11.98 15.85 6.60
N MET A 224 -11.51 14.88 7.37
CA MET A 224 -11.82 13.46 7.17
C MET A 224 -13.26 13.07 7.53
N LYS A 225 -14.00 13.96 8.22
CA LYS A 225 -15.44 13.80 8.46
C LYS A 225 -16.30 14.45 7.35
N ASN A 226 -15.72 15.30 6.52
CA ASN A 226 -16.45 15.99 5.46
C ASN A 226 -16.91 14.96 4.40
N PRO A 227 -18.24 14.89 4.08
CA PRO A 227 -18.77 13.93 3.13
C PRO A 227 -18.19 14.07 1.72
N GLU A 228 -17.93 15.29 1.26
CA GLU A 228 -17.35 15.52 -0.07
C GLU A 228 -15.92 15.01 -0.18
N VAL A 229 -15.09 15.24 0.86
CA VAL A 229 -13.72 14.72 0.91
C VAL A 229 -13.73 13.20 0.95
N ARG A 230 -14.62 12.61 1.74
CA ARG A 230 -14.77 11.15 1.82
C ARG A 230 -15.20 10.56 0.48
N GLN A 231 -16.16 11.20 -0.20
CA GLN A 231 -16.59 10.76 -1.52
C GLN A 231 -15.47 10.87 -2.56
N GLN A 232 -14.74 11.97 -2.58
CA GLN A 232 -13.60 12.15 -3.49
C GLN A 232 -12.50 11.12 -3.27
N LEU A 233 -12.22 10.72 -2.02
CA LEU A 233 -11.28 9.63 -1.72
C LEU A 233 -11.81 8.30 -2.21
N PHE A 234 -13.11 8.03 -1.97
CA PHE A 234 -13.75 6.79 -2.41
C PHE A 234 -13.74 6.66 -3.93
N ASP A 235 -14.09 7.72 -4.66
CA ASP A 235 -14.08 7.76 -6.13
C ASP A 235 -12.68 7.52 -6.72
N LYS A 236 -11.64 7.83 -5.94
CA LYS A 236 -10.24 7.54 -6.28
C LYS A 236 -9.76 6.16 -5.81
N GLY A 237 -10.67 5.32 -5.32
CA GLY A 237 -10.36 3.94 -4.91
C GLY A 237 -9.79 3.81 -3.51
N TRP A 238 -10.08 4.75 -2.61
CA TRP A 238 -9.65 4.74 -1.23
C TRP A 238 -10.83 4.74 -0.26
N GLN A 239 -10.85 3.81 0.66
CA GLN A 239 -11.80 3.82 1.79
C GLN A 239 -11.33 4.86 2.81
N PRO A 240 -12.08 5.98 2.99
CA PRO A 240 -11.68 7.02 3.94
C PRO A 240 -11.75 6.52 5.39
N VAL A 241 -10.73 6.79 6.19
CA VAL A 241 -10.65 6.41 7.60
C VAL A 241 -10.61 7.66 8.49
N GLY A 242 -9.45 8.30 8.64
CA GLY A 242 -9.27 9.46 9.50
C GLY A 242 -9.14 9.08 10.98
N THR A 243 -8.02 8.44 11.37
CA THR A 243 -7.79 8.06 12.77
C THR A 243 -7.23 9.22 13.60
N SER A 244 -7.28 9.05 14.92
CA SER A 244 -6.41 9.81 15.83
C SER A 244 -4.93 9.43 15.65
N PRO A 245 -3.97 10.26 16.12
CA PRO A 245 -2.55 9.90 16.14
C PRO A 245 -2.28 8.57 16.85
N GLU A 246 -2.97 8.31 17.94
CA GLU A 246 -2.86 7.06 18.69
C GLU A 246 -3.40 5.87 17.91
N GLY A 247 -4.55 6.01 17.24
CA GLY A 247 -5.11 4.96 16.38
C GLY A 247 -4.16 4.61 15.23
N MET A 248 -3.49 5.62 14.66
CA MET A 248 -2.46 5.38 13.66
C MET A 248 -1.24 4.64 14.25
N ARG A 249 -0.78 5.03 15.44
CA ARG A 249 0.36 4.39 16.12
C ARG A 249 0.08 2.90 16.36
N LEU A 250 -1.10 2.57 16.87
CA LEU A 250 -1.51 1.18 17.08
C LEU A 250 -1.53 0.39 15.76
N ARG A 251 -2.08 0.96 14.69
CA ARG A 251 -2.10 0.31 13.38
C ARG A 251 -0.70 0.02 12.85
N VAL A 252 0.24 0.96 13.01
CA VAL A 252 1.64 0.75 12.61
C VAL A 252 2.27 -0.40 13.40
N GLN A 253 2.05 -0.47 14.70
CA GLN A 253 2.60 -1.53 15.55
C GLN A 253 2.06 -2.91 15.20
N ASP A 254 0.74 -3.03 15.04
CA ASP A 254 0.09 -4.29 14.70
C ASP A 254 0.56 -4.82 13.34
N GLU A 255 0.63 -3.93 12.35
CA GLU A 255 1.06 -4.32 11.02
C GLU A 255 2.55 -4.63 10.95
N ALA A 256 3.40 -3.89 11.67
CA ALA A 256 4.83 -4.22 11.75
C ALA A 256 5.05 -5.65 12.28
N ALA A 257 4.25 -6.09 13.25
CA ALA A 257 4.32 -7.46 13.76
C ALA A 257 3.90 -8.50 12.70
N ILE A 258 2.88 -8.20 11.88
CA ILE A 258 2.45 -9.07 10.77
C ILE A 258 3.55 -9.14 9.71
N MET A 259 4.09 -8.00 9.28
CA MET A 259 5.14 -7.92 8.25
C MET A 259 6.42 -8.62 8.69
N SER A 260 6.79 -8.49 9.97
CA SER A 260 7.94 -9.21 10.54
C SER A 260 7.81 -10.74 10.37
N LYS A 261 6.63 -11.29 10.65
CA LYS A 261 6.38 -12.73 10.47
C LYS A 261 6.51 -13.17 9.01
N ILE A 262 6.01 -12.37 8.07
CA ILE A 262 6.12 -12.66 6.63
C ILE A 262 7.58 -12.63 6.19
N ILE A 263 8.32 -11.58 6.57
CA ILE A 263 9.72 -11.39 6.21
C ILE A 263 10.57 -12.54 6.75
N GLN A 264 10.38 -12.93 8.01
CA GLN A 264 11.11 -14.03 8.64
C GLN A 264 10.78 -15.38 7.99
N ALA A 265 9.48 -15.67 7.79
CA ALA A 265 9.03 -16.94 7.20
C ALA A 265 9.54 -17.16 5.77
N ARG A 266 9.79 -16.07 5.02
CA ARG A 266 10.28 -16.13 3.64
C ARG A 266 11.78 -15.88 3.51
N GLY A 267 12.46 -15.55 4.61
CA GLY A 267 13.88 -15.21 4.56
C GLY A 267 14.19 -14.01 3.67
N ILE A 268 13.23 -13.06 3.55
CA ILE A 268 13.37 -11.90 2.69
C ILE A 268 14.48 -11.02 3.26
N LYS A 269 15.53 -10.82 2.48
CA LYS A 269 16.63 -9.92 2.81
C LYS A 269 16.80 -8.92 1.69
N LEU A 270 17.08 -7.68 2.03
CA LEU A 270 17.64 -6.72 1.10
C LEU A 270 19.16 -6.85 1.09
N GLN A 271 19.67 -6.74 -0.10
CA GLN A 271 21.11 -6.65 -0.33
C GLN A 271 21.66 -5.29 0.11
#